data_e504a7433ee2a703506932998189f43d
#
_entry.id   e504a7433ee2a703506932998189f43d
#
_cell.length_a   1.000
_cell.length_b   1.000
_cell.length_c   1.000
_cell.angle_alpha   90.00
_cell.angle_beta   90.00
_cell.angle_gamma   90.00
#
_symmetry.space_group_name_H-M   'P 1'
#
loop_
_entity.id
_entity.type
_entity.pdbx_description
1 polymer ?
#
loop_
_entity_poly.entity_id
_entity_poly.type
_entity_poly.pdbx_seq_one_letter_code
_entity_poly.pdbx_strand_id
1 'polypeptide(L)'
;RIGDHALDIYEFSLKLEPYKDLKLDEIEGLSLFVVKMIENSIKAYVNKDYELAEKVIKDDDYVDEKYAEIIDKLSKNEYSIDGKCLPFAIYTTLVVKYLERIADHSVNISEWVVYISNGFYKDKKIF
;
A
#
# COMPACT_ATOMS: atom_id res chain seq x y z
N ARG A 1 12.48 1.30 5.68
CA ARG A 1 11.87 1.85 4.46
C ARG A 1 10.38 2.11 4.62
N ILE A 2 9.68 1.24 5.36
CA ILE A 2 8.27 1.48 5.63
C ILE A 2 8.10 2.77 6.43
N GLY A 3 8.97 3.00 7.41
CA GLY A 3 8.91 4.22 8.20
C GLY A 3 9.16 5.47 7.36
N ASP A 4 10.08 5.38 6.40
CA ASP A 4 10.37 6.50 5.51
C ASP A 4 9.15 6.83 4.65
N HIS A 5 8.50 5.82 4.12
CA HIS A 5 7.32 6.04 3.29
C HIS A 5 6.14 6.57 4.11
N ALA A 6 6.02 6.12 5.37
CA ALA A 6 4.97 6.63 6.25
C ALA A 6 5.16 8.11 6.53
N LEU A 7 6.42 8.55 6.70
CA LEU A 7 6.72 9.96 6.90
C LEU A 7 6.36 10.76 5.65
N ASP A 8 6.70 10.23 4.47
CA ASP A 8 6.38 10.89 3.22
C ASP A 8 4.87 11.05 3.07
N ILE A 9 4.10 10.02 3.44
CA ILE A 9 2.64 10.07 3.37
C ILE A 9 2.13 11.17 4.31
N TYR A 10 2.69 11.26 5.51
CA TYR A 10 2.28 12.29 6.46
C TYR A 10 2.54 13.69 5.88
N GLU A 11 3.72 13.90 5.30
CA GLU A 11 4.06 15.20 4.73
C GLU A 11 3.13 15.58 3.58
N PHE A 12 2.81 14.64 2.72
CA PHE A 12 1.90 14.93 1.61
C PHE A 12 0.46 15.09 2.09
N SER A 13 0.08 14.40 3.17
CA SER A 13 -1.27 14.57 3.70
C SER A 13 -1.44 15.98 4.29
N LEU A 14 -0.37 16.57 4.84
CA LEU A 14 -0.43 17.96 5.29
C LEU A 14 -0.66 18.91 4.12
N LYS A 15 -0.05 18.60 2.97
CA LYS A 15 -0.25 19.43 1.79
C LYS A 15 -1.64 19.30 1.21
N LEU A 16 -2.36 18.24 1.58
CA LEU A 16 -3.74 18.05 1.14
C LEU A 16 -4.76 18.76 2.03
N GLU A 17 -4.32 19.29 3.18
CA GLU A 17 -5.24 19.95 4.11
C GLU A 17 -6.11 21.04 3.44
N PRO A 18 -5.57 21.90 2.57
CA PRO A 18 -6.40 22.91 1.92
C PRO A 18 -7.47 22.33 1.01
N TYR A 19 -7.36 21.04 0.66
CA TYR A 19 -8.26 20.39 -0.26
C TYR A 19 -9.11 19.33 0.43
N LYS A 20 -9.34 19.47 1.72
CA LYS A 20 -10.02 18.42 2.49
C LYS A 20 -11.46 18.16 2.05
N ASP A 21 -12.04 19.07 1.28
CA ASP A 21 -13.38 18.85 0.76
C ASP A 21 -13.37 17.96 -0.48
N LEU A 22 -12.20 17.73 -1.07
CA LEU A 22 -12.04 16.84 -2.19
C LEU A 22 -11.53 15.52 -1.62
N LYS A 23 -12.16 14.43 -1.93
CA LYS A 23 -11.69 13.15 -1.42
C LYS A 23 -12.17 11.99 -2.24
N LEU A 24 -11.42 10.92 -2.16
CA LEU A 24 -11.80 9.65 -2.74
C LEU A 24 -11.90 8.68 -1.57
N ASP A 25 -13.07 8.10 -1.38
CA ASP A 25 -13.29 7.18 -0.26
C ASP A 25 -12.38 5.96 -0.37
N GLU A 26 -12.00 5.60 -1.58
CA GLU A 26 -11.13 4.45 -1.80
C GLU A 26 -9.78 4.59 -1.11
N ILE A 27 -9.31 5.83 -0.89
CA ILE A 27 -7.99 6.04 -0.30
C ILE A 27 -7.99 5.62 1.16
N GLU A 28 -9.06 5.95 1.89
CA GLU A 28 -9.17 5.55 3.28
C GLU A 28 -9.20 4.03 3.40
N GLY A 29 -10.00 3.39 2.55
CA GLY A 29 -10.08 1.94 2.54
C GLY A 29 -8.75 1.30 2.21
N LEU A 30 -8.03 1.85 1.23
CA LEU A 30 -6.73 1.32 0.86
C LEU A 30 -5.73 1.50 1.98
N SER A 31 -5.75 2.66 2.65
CA SER A 31 -4.83 2.91 3.76
C SER A 31 -5.04 1.89 4.88
N LEU A 32 -6.29 1.63 5.24
CA LEU A 32 -6.59 0.67 6.29
C LEU A 32 -6.17 -0.74 5.89
N PHE A 33 -6.37 -1.07 4.61
CA PHE A 33 -5.98 -2.38 4.11
C PHE A 33 -4.46 -2.57 4.16
N VAL A 34 -3.71 -1.53 3.78
CA VAL A 34 -2.24 -1.59 3.80
C VAL A 34 -1.72 -1.68 5.23
N VAL A 35 -2.33 -0.94 6.17
CA VAL A 35 -1.96 -1.04 7.57
C VAL A 35 -2.14 -2.48 8.06
N LYS A 36 -3.24 -3.12 7.65
CA LYS A 36 -3.48 -4.50 8.05
C LYS A 36 -2.46 -5.44 7.42
N MET A 37 -2.03 -5.18 6.20
CA MET A 37 -0.99 -5.98 5.56
C MET A 37 0.32 -5.89 6.35
N ILE A 38 0.68 -4.68 6.81
CA ILE A 38 1.89 -4.49 7.60
C ILE A 38 1.77 -5.28 8.91
N GLU A 39 0.66 -5.12 9.61
CA GLU A 39 0.45 -5.81 10.88
C GLU A 39 0.54 -7.31 10.69
N ASN A 40 -0.08 -7.83 9.64
CA ASN A 40 -0.07 -9.26 9.37
C ASN A 40 1.32 -9.76 8.97
N SER A 41 2.09 -8.96 8.22
CA SER A 41 3.42 -9.39 7.82
C SER A 41 4.35 -9.46 9.05
N ILE A 42 4.23 -8.51 9.97
CA ILE A 42 5.04 -8.51 11.18
C ILE A 42 4.62 -9.68 12.07
N LYS A 43 3.31 -9.92 12.20
CA LYS A 43 2.81 -11.03 13.00
C LYS A 43 3.27 -12.35 12.44
N ALA A 44 3.22 -12.49 11.11
CA ALA A 44 3.70 -13.71 10.45
C ALA A 44 5.18 -13.93 10.72
N TYR A 45 5.96 -12.86 10.70
CA TYR A 45 7.39 -12.96 10.94
C TYR A 45 7.67 -13.37 12.39
N VAL A 46 7.03 -12.72 13.34
CA VAL A 46 7.26 -12.98 14.76
C VAL A 46 6.81 -14.40 15.14
N ASN A 47 5.67 -14.83 14.62
CA ASN A 47 5.12 -16.14 14.98
C ASN A 47 5.50 -17.24 13.99
N LYS A 48 6.27 -16.92 12.98
CA LYS A 48 6.65 -17.87 11.92
C LYS A 48 5.41 -18.52 11.31
N ASP A 49 4.39 -17.69 11.09
CA ASP A 49 3.10 -18.13 10.56
C ASP A 49 3.11 -17.98 9.06
N TYR A 50 3.47 -19.08 8.37
CA TYR A 50 3.63 -19.04 6.95
C TYR A 50 2.29 -18.94 6.21
N GLU A 51 1.21 -19.42 6.79
CA GLU A 51 -0.10 -19.27 6.15
C GLU A 51 -0.54 -17.81 6.13
N LEU A 52 -0.30 -17.11 7.22
CA LEU A 52 -0.61 -15.68 7.30
C LEU A 52 0.28 -14.91 6.32
N ALA A 53 1.53 -15.30 6.20
CA ALA A 53 2.43 -14.66 5.24
C ALA A 53 1.93 -14.85 3.82
N GLU A 54 1.43 -16.02 3.48
CA GLU A 54 0.88 -16.26 2.15
C GLU A 54 -0.36 -15.42 1.90
N LYS A 55 -1.15 -15.19 2.94
CA LYS A 55 -2.31 -14.32 2.81
C LYS A 55 -1.89 -12.90 2.45
N VAL A 56 -0.85 -12.39 3.11
CA VAL A 56 -0.36 -11.03 2.82
C VAL A 56 0.11 -10.94 1.38
N ILE A 57 0.81 -11.97 0.90
CA ILE A 57 1.29 -11.98 -0.48
C ILE A 57 0.11 -11.89 -1.46
N LYS A 58 -0.96 -12.62 -1.17
CA LYS A 58 -2.14 -12.59 -2.03
C LYS A 58 -2.89 -11.27 -1.92
N ASP A 59 -2.84 -10.63 -0.76
CA ASP A 59 -3.51 -9.36 -0.55
C ASP A 59 -2.95 -8.26 -1.45
N ASP A 60 -1.74 -8.43 -1.97
CA ASP A 60 -1.12 -7.46 -2.83
C ASP A 60 -1.92 -7.25 -4.13
N ASP A 61 -2.63 -8.27 -4.59
CA ASP A 61 -3.46 -8.14 -5.79
C ASP A 61 -4.55 -7.10 -5.58
N TYR A 62 -5.11 -7.04 -4.37
CA TYR A 62 -6.14 -6.06 -4.05
C TYR A 62 -5.55 -4.65 -4.06
N VAL A 63 -4.33 -4.49 -3.52
CA VAL A 63 -3.67 -3.19 -3.51
C VAL A 63 -3.39 -2.74 -4.92
N ASP A 64 -2.90 -3.63 -5.78
CA ASP A 64 -2.62 -3.27 -7.18
C ASP A 64 -3.89 -2.84 -7.90
N GLU A 65 -4.99 -3.54 -7.65
CA GLU A 65 -6.26 -3.21 -8.28
C GLU A 65 -6.76 -1.85 -7.82
N LYS A 66 -6.70 -1.61 -6.51
CA LYS A 66 -7.18 -0.32 -5.96
C LYS A 66 -6.28 0.83 -6.38
N TYR A 67 -4.99 0.59 -6.45
CA TYR A 67 -4.05 1.60 -6.91
C TYR A 67 -4.42 2.02 -8.33
N ALA A 68 -4.64 1.04 -9.22
CA ALA A 68 -5.01 1.34 -10.59
C ALA A 68 -6.33 2.09 -10.69
N GLU A 69 -7.32 1.71 -9.86
CA GLU A 69 -8.62 2.39 -9.86
C GLU A 69 -8.49 3.84 -9.43
N ILE A 70 -7.70 4.10 -8.39
CA ILE A 70 -7.55 5.45 -7.87
C ILE A 70 -6.82 6.33 -8.88
N ILE A 71 -5.75 5.80 -9.48
CA ILE A 71 -5.01 6.56 -10.49
C ILE A 71 -5.91 6.87 -11.68
N ASP A 72 -6.74 5.91 -12.08
CA ASP A 72 -7.67 6.12 -13.20
C ASP A 72 -8.66 7.23 -12.87
N LYS A 73 -9.22 7.24 -11.67
CA LYS A 73 -10.16 8.29 -11.26
C LYS A 73 -9.49 9.64 -11.21
N LEU A 74 -8.27 9.71 -10.73
CA LEU A 74 -7.54 10.98 -10.67
C LEU A 74 -7.23 11.47 -12.08
N SER A 75 -6.87 10.60 -12.98
CA SER A 75 -6.55 10.99 -14.34
C SER A 75 -7.78 11.47 -15.10
N LYS A 76 -8.97 10.99 -14.71
CA LYS A 76 -10.20 11.42 -15.33
C LYS A 76 -10.90 12.54 -14.57
N ASN A 77 -10.24 13.05 -13.52
CA ASN A 77 -10.79 14.12 -12.69
C ASN A 77 -12.12 13.72 -12.03
N GLU A 78 -12.24 12.45 -11.63
CA GLU A 78 -13.46 11.97 -11.00
C GLU A 78 -13.35 12.02 -9.48
N TYR A 79 -13.02 13.17 -8.92
CA TYR A 79 -12.84 13.27 -7.47
C TYR A 79 -13.53 14.48 -6.85
N SER A 80 -14.20 15.29 -7.62
CA SER A 80 -14.97 16.41 -7.09
C SER A 80 -16.06 16.78 -8.10
N ILE A 81 -16.96 17.65 -7.69
CA ILE A 81 -18.02 18.09 -8.59
C ILE A 81 -17.40 18.76 -9.82
N ASP A 82 -16.41 19.62 -9.60
CA ASP A 82 -15.73 20.27 -10.70
C ASP A 82 -14.75 19.34 -11.37
N GLY A 83 -14.29 18.33 -10.65
CA GLY A 83 -13.36 17.34 -11.18
C GLY A 83 -12.02 17.91 -11.57
N LYS A 84 -11.69 19.10 -11.07
CA LYS A 84 -10.48 19.75 -11.52
C LYS A 84 -9.73 20.40 -10.40
N CYS A 85 -8.74 19.74 -9.88
CA CYS A 85 -7.84 20.35 -8.92
C CYS A 85 -6.50 19.63 -9.04
N LEU A 86 -5.60 20.21 -9.81
CA LEU A 86 -4.31 19.59 -10.09
C LEU A 86 -3.48 19.33 -8.83
N PRO A 87 -3.37 20.28 -7.87
CA PRO A 87 -2.60 19.98 -6.66
C PRO A 87 -3.15 18.77 -5.90
N PHE A 88 -4.47 18.66 -5.78
CA PHE A 88 -5.08 17.52 -5.11
C PHE A 88 -4.70 16.23 -5.83
N ALA A 89 -4.79 16.21 -7.16
CA ALA A 89 -4.48 15.02 -7.93
C ALA A 89 -3.03 14.62 -7.77
N ILE A 90 -2.11 15.59 -7.78
CA ILE A 90 -0.69 15.32 -7.65
C ILE A 90 -0.36 14.77 -6.27
N TYR A 91 -0.81 15.44 -5.21
CA TYR A 91 -0.46 15.01 -3.86
C TYR A 91 -1.14 13.67 -3.52
N THR A 92 -2.36 13.48 -3.99
CA THR A 92 -3.05 12.21 -3.75
C THR A 92 -2.35 11.06 -4.48
N THR A 93 -1.89 11.30 -5.71
CA THR A 93 -1.15 10.28 -6.44
C THR A 93 0.10 9.88 -5.68
N LEU A 94 0.80 10.85 -5.09
CA LEU A 94 2.01 10.55 -4.32
C LEU A 94 1.69 9.74 -3.06
N VAL A 95 0.61 10.10 -2.36
CA VAL A 95 0.20 9.36 -1.18
C VAL A 95 -0.11 7.91 -1.55
N VAL A 96 -0.88 7.71 -2.61
CA VAL A 96 -1.27 6.36 -3.05
C VAL A 96 -0.05 5.56 -3.48
N LYS A 97 0.90 6.21 -4.15
CA LYS A 97 2.12 5.55 -4.56
C LYS A 97 2.92 5.07 -3.36
N TYR A 98 3.01 5.88 -2.31
CA TYR A 98 3.74 5.46 -1.10
C TYR A 98 3.00 4.35 -0.37
N LEU A 99 1.67 4.34 -0.41
CA LEU A 99 0.90 3.23 0.17
C LEU A 99 1.23 1.93 -0.57
N GLU A 100 1.31 2.00 -1.89
CA GLU A 100 1.63 0.83 -2.70
C GLU A 100 3.04 0.32 -2.35
N ARG A 101 3.99 1.24 -2.14
CA ARG A 101 5.35 0.85 -1.77
C ARG A 101 5.41 0.22 -0.39
N ILE A 102 4.60 0.71 0.56
CA ILE A 102 4.54 0.10 1.88
C ILE A 102 3.97 -1.31 1.78
N ALA A 103 2.94 -1.49 0.94
CA ALA A 103 2.39 -2.82 0.71
C ALA A 103 3.44 -3.75 0.12
N ASP A 104 4.26 -3.27 -0.82
CA ASP A 104 5.33 -4.06 -1.40
C ASP A 104 6.31 -4.52 -0.33
N HIS A 105 6.66 -3.65 0.61
CA HIS A 105 7.58 -4.04 1.67
C HIS A 105 6.97 -5.11 2.58
N SER A 106 5.66 -5.02 2.84
CA SER A 106 5.02 -6.06 3.65
C SER A 106 4.96 -7.39 2.90
N VAL A 107 4.82 -7.36 1.58
CA VAL A 107 4.90 -8.56 0.75
C VAL A 107 6.31 -9.14 0.83
N ASN A 108 7.33 -8.30 0.75
CA ASN A 108 8.72 -8.77 0.83
C ASN A 108 9.00 -9.46 2.16
N ILE A 109 8.51 -8.91 3.26
CA ILE A 109 8.65 -9.53 4.57
C ILE A 109 7.96 -10.89 4.57
N SER A 110 6.76 -10.95 4.00
CA SER A 110 5.98 -12.18 3.98
C SER A 110 6.60 -13.24 3.10
N GLU A 111 7.17 -12.83 1.97
CA GLU A 111 7.88 -13.77 1.10
C GLU A 111 9.08 -14.38 1.83
N TRP A 112 9.76 -13.57 2.63
CA TRP A 112 10.88 -14.04 3.41
C TRP A 112 10.42 -15.07 4.45
N VAL A 113 9.26 -14.83 5.08
CA VAL A 113 8.71 -15.76 6.06
C VAL A 113 8.38 -17.11 5.40
N VAL A 114 7.77 -17.07 4.22
CA VAL A 114 7.44 -18.29 3.48
C VAL A 114 8.70 -19.05 3.09
N TYR A 115 9.69 -18.32 2.63
CA TYR A 115 10.96 -18.86 2.23
C TYR A 115 11.64 -19.58 3.39
N ILE A 116 11.71 -18.96 4.55
CA ILE A 116 12.31 -19.57 5.72
C ILE A 116 11.51 -20.78 6.17
N SER A 117 10.20 -20.66 6.20
CA SER A 117 9.34 -21.73 6.68
C SER A 117 9.42 -22.98 5.83
N ASN A 118 9.56 -22.81 4.53
CA ASN A 118 9.64 -23.94 3.63
C ASN A 118 11.03 -24.59 3.64
N GLY A 119 12.02 -23.82 4.05
CA GLY A 119 13.36 -24.39 4.15
C GLY A 119 13.99 -24.75 2.83
N PHE A 120 13.40 -24.23 1.69
CA PHE A 120 13.98 -24.59 0.51
C PHE A 120 14.46 -23.53 -0.29
N TYR A 121 14.83 -22.54 0.25
CA TYR A 121 15.26 -21.46 -0.48
C TYR A 121 16.53 -21.90 -1.07
N LYS A 122 16.99 -22.98 -0.68
CA LYS A 122 18.21 -23.40 -1.15
C LYS A 122 18.06 -23.67 -2.58
N ASP A 123 17.00 -24.07 -3.02
CA ASP A 123 16.97 -24.40 -4.37
C ASP A 123 16.38 -23.29 -5.11
N LYS A 124 16.10 -22.29 -4.56
CA LYS A 124 15.47 -21.38 -5.24
C LYS A 124 16.34 -20.50 -5.73
N LYS A 125 16.40 -20.09 -6.30
CA LYS A 125 16.95 -19.17 -6.79
C LYS A 125 16.48 -17.96 -6.41
N ILE A 126 16.11 -17.78 -5.39
CA ILE A 126 15.63 -16.69 -4.87
C ILE A 126 16.58 -15.70 -4.95
N PHE A 127 17.72 -16.07 -4.93
CA PHE A 127 18.71 -15.10 -4.99
C PHE A 127 19.39 -15.08 -6.32
#